data_971d274354e9354b63caffa1abcb022f
#
_entry.id   971d274354e9354b63caffa1abcb022f
#
_cell.length_a   1.000
_cell.length_b   1.000
_cell.length_c   1.000
_cell.angle_alpha   90.00
_cell.angle_beta   90.00
_cell.angle_gamma   90.00
#
_symmetry.space_group_name_H-M   'P 1'
#
loop_
_entity.id
_entity.type
_entity.pdbx_description
1 polymer ?
#
loop_
_entity_poly.entity_id
_entity_poly.type
_entity_poly.pdbx_seq_one_letter_code
_entity_poly.pdbx_strand_id
1 'polypeptide(L)'
;MIYNISSENMCNFIDTNTSNIMELKEIYTADNSRYADAEALYQRCGRSGVMLPKVSLGFWHNFGGNDSYERSRAITHYAFDHGITHFDLANNYGPPYGSAEETMGRLMDDDFKRYRDELFISTKAGYDMWPGPYGEWG
;
A
#
# COMPACT_ATOMS: atom_id res chain seq x y z
N MET A 1 7.74 34.63 28.93
CA MET A 1 7.01 34.11 30.11
C MET A 1 6.69 32.64 29.78
N ILE A 2 7.48 31.72 30.33
CA ILE A 2 7.38 30.27 30.03
C ILE A 2 6.46 29.69 31.09
N TYR A 3 5.27 29.21 30.70
CA TYR A 3 4.37 28.48 31.60
C TYR A 3 4.87 27.04 31.71
N ASN A 4 5.33 26.69 32.89
CA ASN A 4 5.69 25.33 33.28
C ASN A 4 4.38 24.59 33.62
N ILE A 5 3.93 23.66 32.78
CA ILE A 5 2.79 22.80 33.06
C ILE A 5 3.31 21.62 33.85
N SER A 6 2.98 21.57 35.15
CA SER A 6 3.32 20.44 36.01
C SER A 6 2.50 19.21 35.64
N SER A 7 3.09 18.02 35.81
CA SER A 7 2.55 16.71 35.50
C SER A 7 1.23 16.34 36.24
N GLU A 8 0.77 17.15 37.17
CA GLU A 8 -0.46 16.93 37.96
C GLU A 8 -1.75 17.40 37.27
N ASN A 9 -1.66 18.23 36.22
CA ASN A 9 -2.84 18.75 35.53
C ASN A 9 -3.30 17.89 34.32
N MET A 10 -2.66 16.78 34.07
CA MET A 10 -2.99 15.91 32.93
C MET A 10 -3.99 14.78 33.27
N CYS A 11 -4.37 14.63 34.55
CA CYS A 11 -5.28 13.58 35.00
C CYS A 11 -6.76 13.94 35.10
N ASN A 12 -7.17 15.20 34.86
CA ASN A 12 -8.56 15.64 35.10
C ASN A 12 -9.36 15.92 33.81
N PHE A 13 -8.93 15.45 32.63
CA PHE A 13 -9.70 15.48 31.39
C PHE A 13 -10.06 14.06 30.92
N ILE A 14 -10.48 13.21 31.85
CA ILE A 14 -11.21 11.99 31.46
C ILE A 14 -12.70 12.36 31.57
N ASP A 15 -13.20 12.91 30.47
CA ASP A 15 -14.63 13.09 30.30
C ASP A 15 -15.26 11.71 30.08
N THR A 16 -16.22 11.36 30.93
CA THR A 16 -16.90 10.06 31.00
C THR A 16 -17.90 9.85 29.86
N ASN A 17 -17.55 10.21 28.64
CA ASN A 17 -18.37 9.90 27.46
C ASN A 17 -17.59 8.95 26.54
N THR A 18 -17.54 7.69 26.97
CA THR A 18 -16.93 6.55 26.29
C THR A 18 -17.68 6.19 25.01
N SER A 19 -17.41 6.85 23.90
CA SER A 19 -17.73 6.29 22.56
C SER A 19 -17.00 6.90 21.39
N ASN A 20 -15.98 7.72 21.56
CA ASN A 20 -15.16 8.20 20.44
C ASN A 20 -13.68 8.32 20.83
N ILE A 21 -13.07 7.21 21.20
CA ILE A 21 -11.61 7.09 21.01
C ILE A 21 -11.45 6.90 19.51
N MET A 22 -11.24 7.99 18.77
CA MET A 22 -10.64 7.90 17.45
C MET A 22 -9.26 7.27 17.69
N GLU A 23 -9.17 5.98 17.39
CA GLU A 23 -7.90 5.28 17.31
C GLU A 23 -7.06 6.06 16.30
N LEU A 24 -6.04 6.79 16.78
CA LEU A 24 -5.14 7.54 15.90
C LEU A 24 -4.46 6.50 15.04
N LYS A 25 -4.89 6.38 13.79
CA LYS A 25 -4.29 5.49 12.82
C LYS A 25 -2.81 5.83 12.73
N GLU A 26 -1.96 4.88 13.09
CA GLU A 26 -0.52 5.06 13.00
C GLU A 26 -0.14 5.35 11.54
N ILE A 27 0.50 6.50 11.32
CA ILE A 27 0.91 6.92 9.99
C ILE A 27 2.16 6.14 9.61
N TYR A 28 2.05 5.33 8.56
CA TYR A 28 3.19 4.59 8.02
C TYR A 28 4.31 5.55 7.59
N THR A 29 5.52 5.24 8.02
CA THR A 29 6.73 5.94 7.57
C THR A 29 7.72 4.91 7.07
N ALA A 30 8.06 5.01 5.78
CA ALA A 30 8.96 4.07 5.12
C ALA A 30 10.37 4.14 5.69
N ASP A 31 11.07 3.01 5.69
CA ASP A 31 12.47 2.93 6.09
C ASP A 31 13.34 3.80 5.17
N ASN A 32 14.12 4.69 5.78
CA ASN A 32 15.00 5.59 5.03
C ASN A 32 16.18 4.86 4.37
N SER A 33 16.53 3.68 4.85
CA SER A 33 17.61 2.85 4.29
C SER A 33 17.18 1.99 3.10
N ARG A 34 15.90 2.00 2.69
CA ARG A 34 15.35 1.15 1.63
C ARG A 34 16.09 1.21 0.29
N TYR A 35 16.88 2.26 0.07
CA TYR A 35 17.69 2.45 -1.14
C TYR A 35 19.20 2.34 -0.91
N ALA A 36 19.64 1.86 0.27
CA ALA A 36 21.08 1.77 0.59
C ALA A 36 21.87 0.96 -0.44
N ASP A 37 21.26 -0.11 -1.00
CA ASP A 37 21.86 -0.99 -2.00
C ASP A 37 21.24 -0.78 -3.40
N ALA A 38 20.89 0.45 -3.79
CA ALA A 38 20.16 0.73 -5.02
C ALA A 38 20.84 0.16 -6.27
N GLU A 39 22.19 0.18 -6.38
CA GLU A 39 22.93 -0.40 -7.49
C GLU A 39 22.73 -1.91 -7.62
N ALA A 40 22.63 -2.62 -6.48
CA ALA A 40 22.37 -4.05 -6.45
C ALA A 40 20.89 -4.38 -6.70
N LEU A 41 19.98 -3.51 -6.26
CA LEU A 41 18.53 -3.76 -6.28
C LEU A 41 17.86 -3.38 -7.60
N TYR A 42 18.37 -2.36 -8.31
CA TYR A 42 17.69 -1.78 -9.46
C TYR A 42 18.43 -2.04 -10.79
N GLN A 43 17.66 -2.07 -11.86
CA GLN A 43 18.16 -2.19 -13.21
C GLN A 43 17.36 -1.29 -14.15
N ARG A 44 18.06 -0.67 -15.10
CA ARG A 44 17.42 0.13 -16.14
C ARG A 44 16.52 -0.74 -17.03
N CYS A 45 15.28 -0.28 -17.22
CA CYS A 45 14.33 -0.91 -18.13
C CYS A 45 14.68 -0.54 -19.59
N GLY A 46 15.53 -1.35 -20.22
CA GLY A 46 15.97 -1.16 -21.59
C GLY A 46 16.64 0.21 -21.82
N ARG A 47 16.10 0.98 -22.78
CA ARG A 47 16.59 2.34 -23.13
C ARG A 47 15.78 3.44 -22.45
N SER A 48 14.79 3.10 -21.65
CA SER A 48 13.96 4.08 -20.94
C SER A 48 14.75 4.78 -19.83
N GLY A 49 14.18 5.86 -19.28
CA GLY A 49 14.67 6.50 -18.06
C GLY A 49 14.27 5.79 -16.78
N VAL A 50 13.51 4.69 -16.89
CA VAL A 50 12.94 3.98 -15.74
C VAL A 50 13.95 3.00 -15.17
N MET A 51 14.14 3.07 -13.84
CA MET A 51 14.86 2.07 -13.06
C MET A 51 13.84 1.21 -12.32
N LEU A 52 13.85 -0.09 -12.57
CA LEU A 52 12.97 -1.03 -11.91
C LEU A 52 13.76 -1.90 -10.92
N PRO A 53 13.17 -2.25 -9.77
CA PRO A 53 13.76 -3.22 -8.88
C PRO A 53 13.84 -4.58 -9.58
N LYS A 54 14.84 -5.37 -9.25
CA LYS A 54 15.01 -6.73 -9.81
C LYS A 54 13.92 -7.71 -9.36
N VAL A 55 13.22 -7.35 -8.30
CA VAL A 55 12.08 -8.10 -7.75
C VAL A 55 10.87 -7.16 -7.72
N SER A 56 9.72 -7.66 -8.13
CA SER A 56 8.45 -6.94 -8.11
C SER A 56 7.48 -7.61 -7.14
N LEU A 57 6.61 -6.83 -6.51
CA LEU A 57 5.52 -7.37 -5.71
C LEU A 57 4.29 -7.61 -6.59
N GLY A 58 3.92 -8.89 -6.79
CA GLY A 58 2.71 -9.26 -7.50
C GLY A 58 1.49 -9.25 -6.59
N PHE A 59 0.39 -8.69 -7.08
CA PHE A 59 -0.85 -8.50 -6.33
C PHE A 59 -1.91 -9.59 -6.60
N TRP A 60 -1.53 -10.72 -7.17
CA TRP A 60 -2.51 -11.79 -7.42
C TRP A 60 -3.00 -12.44 -6.12
N HIS A 61 -2.09 -12.86 -5.24
CA HIS A 61 -2.43 -13.52 -3.97
C HIS A 61 -2.20 -12.57 -2.79
N ASN A 62 -3.01 -12.73 -1.74
CA ASN A 62 -2.98 -11.94 -0.51
C ASN A 62 -3.45 -10.48 -0.64
N PHE A 63 -4.02 -10.09 -1.78
CA PHE A 63 -4.49 -8.72 -2.02
C PHE A 63 -5.93 -8.66 -2.52
N GLY A 64 -6.63 -9.79 -2.58
CA GLY A 64 -8.03 -9.87 -2.97
C GLY A 64 -8.97 -9.38 -1.87
N GLY A 65 -10.24 -9.20 -2.22
CA GLY A 65 -11.27 -8.75 -1.28
C GLY A 65 -11.59 -9.78 -0.18
N ASN A 66 -11.18 -11.04 -0.36
CA ASN A 66 -11.32 -12.10 0.64
C ASN A 66 -10.09 -12.21 1.57
N ASP A 67 -9.04 -11.46 1.29
CA ASP A 67 -7.82 -11.43 2.09
C ASP A 67 -7.90 -10.38 3.21
N SER A 68 -7.12 -10.57 4.28
CA SER A 68 -7.02 -9.55 5.32
C SER A 68 -6.27 -8.33 4.78
N TYR A 69 -6.90 -7.16 4.88
CA TYR A 69 -6.28 -5.89 4.51
C TYR A 69 -5.02 -5.61 5.33
N GLU A 70 -5.02 -5.94 6.61
CA GLU A 70 -3.86 -5.75 7.50
C GLU A 70 -2.67 -6.59 7.04
N ARG A 71 -2.93 -7.80 6.52
CA ARG A 71 -1.90 -8.64 5.91
C ARG A 71 -1.38 -8.04 4.62
N SER A 72 -2.26 -7.60 3.73
CA SER A 72 -1.90 -6.92 2.48
C SER A 72 -1.04 -5.69 2.76
N ARG A 73 -1.45 -4.89 3.75
CA ARG A 73 -0.74 -3.70 4.22
C ARG A 73 0.66 -4.04 4.74
N ALA A 74 0.77 -5.05 5.62
CA ALA A 74 2.05 -5.48 6.17
C ALA A 74 3.02 -6.00 5.11
N ILE A 75 2.53 -6.78 4.13
CA ILE A 75 3.34 -7.26 3.00
C ILE A 75 3.84 -6.09 2.17
N THR A 76 2.99 -5.12 1.87
CA THR A 76 3.34 -3.96 1.05
C THR A 76 4.35 -3.06 1.76
N HIS A 77 4.17 -2.80 3.06
CA HIS A 77 5.14 -2.07 3.88
C HIS A 77 6.49 -2.75 3.84
N TYR A 78 6.53 -4.05 4.15
CA TYR A 78 7.76 -4.82 4.15
C TYR A 78 8.47 -4.77 2.80
N ALA A 79 7.74 -4.96 1.71
CA ALA A 79 8.31 -4.90 0.37
C ALA A 79 8.92 -3.52 0.07
N PHE A 80 8.19 -2.45 0.35
CA PHE A 80 8.65 -1.08 0.11
C PHE A 80 9.84 -0.71 0.98
N ASP A 81 9.84 -1.08 2.26
CA ASP A 81 10.96 -0.88 3.19
C ASP A 81 12.24 -1.62 2.78
N HIS A 82 12.11 -2.61 1.88
CA HIS A 82 13.24 -3.32 1.28
C HIS A 82 13.52 -2.90 -0.17
N GLY A 83 13.03 -1.74 -0.58
CA GLY A 83 13.33 -1.17 -1.91
C GLY A 83 12.53 -1.78 -3.06
N ILE A 84 11.48 -2.57 -2.81
CA ILE A 84 10.60 -3.07 -3.86
C ILE A 84 9.57 -1.98 -4.17
N THR A 85 9.80 -1.24 -5.24
CA THR A 85 8.98 -0.10 -5.66
C THR A 85 8.06 -0.40 -6.84
N HIS A 86 8.16 -1.59 -7.43
CA HIS A 86 7.30 -2.03 -8.52
C HIS A 86 6.22 -2.97 -8.00
N PHE A 87 4.95 -2.56 -8.14
CA PHE A 87 3.76 -3.33 -7.79
C PHE A 87 3.01 -3.71 -9.07
N ASP A 88 2.79 -5.01 -9.25
CA ASP A 88 2.22 -5.57 -10.47
C ASP A 88 0.81 -6.09 -10.23
N LEU A 89 -0.15 -5.40 -10.81
CA LEU A 89 -1.58 -5.68 -10.71
C LEU A 89 -2.15 -6.21 -12.04
N ALA A 90 -3.41 -6.56 -12.03
CA ALA A 90 -4.25 -6.77 -13.20
C ALA A 90 -5.71 -6.51 -12.84
N ASN A 91 -6.50 -6.14 -13.85
CA ASN A 91 -7.93 -5.86 -13.69
C ASN A 91 -8.74 -7.02 -13.13
N ASN A 92 -8.27 -8.27 -13.32
CA ASN A 92 -8.93 -9.47 -12.83
C ASN A 92 -8.31 -10.08 -11.58
N TYR A 93 -7.32 -9.43 -10.94
CA TYR A 93 -6.75 -9.94 -9.70
C TYR A 93 -7.74 -9.79 -8.54
N GLY A 94 -7.80 -10.84 -7.71
CA GLY A 94 -8.74 -11.00 -6.60
C GLY A 94 -8.66 -12.40 -6.03
N PRO A 95 -9.75 -13.07 -5.61
CA PRO A 95 -11.18 -12.75 -5.75
C PRO A 95 -11.72 -11.66 -4.80
N PRO A 96 -12.84 -11.00 -5.15
CA PRO A 96 -13.44 -10.94 -6.50
C PRO A 96 -12.55 -10.19 -7.48
N TYR A 97 -12.82 -10.32 -8.79
CA TYR A 97 -12.06 -9.62 -9.84
C TYR A 97 -12.07 -8.09 -9.61
N GLY A 98 -10.91 -7.45 -9.74
CA GLY A 98 -10.73 -6.02 -9.48
C GLY A 98 -10.41 -5.67 -8.03
N SER A 99 -10.64 -6.57 -7.07
CA SER A 99 -10.44 -6.26 -5.66
C SER A 99 -8.97 -6.02 -5.27
N ALA A 100 -8.01 -6.55 -6.02
CA ALA A 100 -6.60 -6.24 -5.79
C ALA A 100 -6.27 -4.77 -6.15
N GLU A 101 -6.87 -4.23 -7.22
CA GLU A 101 -6.73 -2.80 -7.56
C GLU A 101 -7.42 -1.90 -6.53
N GLU A 102 -8.59 -2.31 -6.01
CA GLU A 102 -9.27 -1.61 -4.92
C GLU A 102 -8.41 -1.62 -3.64
N THR A 103 -7.80 -2.76 -3.30
CA THR A 103 -6.86 -2.87 -2.18
C THR A 103 -5.66 -1.95 -2.37
N MET A 104 -5.10 -1.89 -3.58
CA MET A 104 -4.01 -0.95 -3.88
C MET A 104 -4.46 0.51 -3.72
N GLY A 105 -5.65 0.86 -4.19
CA GLY A 105 -6.24 2.19 -4.00
C GLY A 105 -6.31 2.56 -2.51
N ARG A 106 -6.80 1.64 -1.69
CA ARG A 106 -6.85 1.83 -0.24
C ARG A 106 -5.46 1.98 0.39
N LEU A 107 -4.48 1.17 -0.02
CA LEU A 107 -3.09 1.29 0.42
C LEU A 107 -2.50 2.64 0.05
N MET A 108 -2.80 3.14 -1.16
CA MET A 108 -2.38 4.48 -1.60
C MET A 108 -2.94 5.58 -0.70
N ASP A 109 -4.23 5.53 -0.38
CA ASP A 109 -4.87 6.54 0.46
C ASP A 109 -4.38 6.50 1.91
N ASP A 110 -4.19 5.29 2.43
CA ASP A 110 -3.81 5.08 3.82
C ASP A 110 -2.33 5.39 4.10
N ASP A 111 -1.42 4.96 3.21
CA ASP A 111 0.01 4.89 3.54
C ASP A 111 0.94 5.43 2.45
N PHE A 112 0.61 5.21 1.16
CA PHE A 112 1.57 5.38 0.07
C PHE A 112 1.39 6.67 -0.74
N LYS A 113 0.36 7.46 -0.50
CA LYS A 113 0.09 8.69 -1.27
C LYS A 113 1.29 9.63 -1.33
N ARG A 114 2.02 9.80 -0.23
CA ARG A 114 3.23 10.62 -0.15
C ARG A 114 4.45 10.02 -0.85
N TYR A 115 4.39 8.72 -1.15
CA TYR A 115 5.45 7.97 -1.84
C TYR A 115 5.08 7.68 -3.30
N ARG A 116 4.00 8.29 -3.84
CA ARG A 116 3.50 7.99 -5.19
C ARG A 116 4.58 8.11 -6.26
N ASP A 117 5.43 9.11 -6.16
CA ASP A 117 6.49 9.39 -7.15
C ASP A 117 7.65 8.38 -7.08
N GLU A 118 7.72 7.60 -6.02
CA GLU A 118 8.70 6.53 -5.87
C GLU A 118 8.17 5.18 -6.40
N LEU A 119 6.86 5.07 -6.65
CA LEU A 119 6.23 3.82 -7.03
C LEU A 119 6.04 3.71 -8.53
N PHE A 120 6.41 2.55 -9.07
CA PHE A 120 6.02 2.11 -10.40
C PHE A 120 4.88 1.09 -10.24
N ILE A 121 3.68 1.47 -10.65
CA ILE A 121 2.49 0.62 -10.57
C ILE A 121 2.11 0.21 -11.98
N SER A 122 2.16 -1.10 -12.26
CA SER A 122 1.69 -1.67 -13.52
C SER A 122 0.39 -2.41 -13.30
N THR A 123 -0.48 -2.34 -14.30
CA THR A 123 -1.68 -3.16 -14.36
C THR A 123 -1.90 -3.67 -15.77
N LYS A 124 -2.80 -4.62 -15.92
CA LYS A 124 -3.14 -5.30 -17.18
C LYS A 124 -4.64 -5.26 -17.37
N ALA A 125 -5.07 -5.13 -18.61
CA ALA A 125 -6.46 -5.25 -19.01
C ALA A 125 -6.59 -6.35 -20.07
N GLY A 126 -7.75 -7.03 -20.10
CA GLY A 126 -8.06 -7.94 -21.20
C GLY A 126 -8.17 -9.43 -20.83
N TYR A 127 -8.19 -9.78 -19.56
CA TYR A 127 -8.58 -11.11 -19.12
C TYR A 127 -10.05 -11.09 -18.68
N ASP A 128 -10.71 -12.27 -18.72
CA ASP A 128 -12.13 -12.37 -18.39
C ASP A 128 -12.38 -11.93 -16.94
N MET A 129 -13.37 -11.06 -16.74
CA MET A 129 -13.79 -10.58 -15.42
C MET A 129 -15.23 -10.95 -15.07
N TRP A 130 -16.09 -11.11 -16.07
CA TRP A 130 -17.52 -11.38 -15.92
C TRP A 130 -18.10 -11.90 -17.26
N PRO A 131 -19.29 -12.46 -17.23
CA PRO A 131 -20.02 -12.72 -18.46
C PRO A 131 -20.20 -11.43 -19.24
N GLY A 132 -19.63 -11.36 -20.45
CA GLY A 132 -19.76 -10.23 -21.36
C GLY A 132 -21.05 -10.32 -22.19
N PRO A 133 -21.24 -9.39 -23.16
CA PRO A 133 -22.43 -9.39 -24.02
C PRO A 133 -22.54 -10.62 -24.93
N TYR A 134 -21.47 -11.36 -25.07
CA TYR A 134 -21.39 -12.56 -25.91
C TYR A 134 -21.32 -13.86 -25.10
N GLY A 135 -21.58 -13.84 -23.80
CA GLY A 135 -21.58 -14.97 -22.90
C GLY A 135 -20.49 -14.95 -21.83
N GLU A 136 -20.25 -16.11 -21.22
CA GLU A 136 -19.35 -16.25 -20.07
C GLU A 136 -17.87 -15.93 -20.41
N TRP A 137 -17.49 -16.04 -21.66
CA TRP A 137 -16.10 -15.95 -22.13
C TRP A 137 -15.82 -14.81 -23.11
N GLY A 138 -16.73 -13.85 -23.25
CA GLY A 138 -16.51 -12.80 -24.25
C GLY A 138 -17.15 -11.47 -24.00
#